data_969d041d46cab8d9738b72d5b709db55
#
_entry.id   969d041d46cab8d9738b72d5b709db55
#
_cell.length_a   1.000
_cell.length_b   1.000
_cell.length_c   1.000
_cell.angle_alpha   90.00
_cell.angle_beta   90.00
_cell.angle_gamma   90.00
#
_symmetry.space_group_name_H-M   'P 1'
#
loop_
_entity.id
_entity.type
_entity.pdbx_description
1 polymer ?
#
loop_
_entity_poly.entity_id
_entity_poly.type
_entity_poly.pdbx_seq_one_letter_code
_entity_poly.pdbx_strand_id
1 'polypeptide(L)'
;MEDIALLAVSKTFGAARIRECYAAGQRAFGENYVQEALEKIAALAATPETDEIEWHMIGPIQSNKTRPIAEHFHWVHSIERDKIAQRLNDARPARLPPLNICIQVNVSGEASKSGIAPGTEVGLADSIASMPRLRLRGLMAIPEPTPDASLRRQRFARLREMQKNLIARGH
;
A
#
# COMPACT_ATOMS: atom_id res chain seq x y z
N MET A 1 23.42 0.10 -4.79
CA MET A 1 22.16 0.36 -5.52
C MET A 1 21.08 -0.05 -4.53
N GLU A 2 20.21 0.87 -4.14
CA GLU A 2 19.07 0.51 -3.29
C GLU A 2 18.23 -0.53 -4.05
N ASP A 3 17.78 -1.56 -3.37
CA ASP A 3 16.97 -2.62 -3.97
C ASP A 3 15.62 -2.03 -4.41
N ILE A 4 15.42 -1.95 -5.72
CA ILE A 4 14.13 -1.53 -6.30
C ILE A 4 13.33 -2.80 -6.55
N ALA A 5 12.18 -2.92 -5.88
CA ALA A 5 11.25 -4.01 -6.10
C ALA A 5 10.16 -3.60 -7.10
N LEU A 6 9.81 -4.51 -8.01
CA LEU A 6 8.69 -4.35 -8.92
C LEU A 6 7.40 -4.83 -8.24
N LEU A 7 6.40 -3.97 -8.18
CA LEU A 7 5.03 -4.32 -7.82
C LEU A 7 4.19 -4.40 -9.10
N ALA A 8 3.76 -5.60 -9.49
CA ALA A 8 2.94 -5.80 -10.66
C ALA A 8 1.48 -5.41 -10.37
N VAL A 9 0.97 -4.39 -11.06
CA VAL A 9 -0.43 -3.97 -10.90
C VAL A 9 -1.33 -4.90 -11.68
N SER A 10 -2.13 -5.70 -10.97
CA SER A 10 -2.97 -6.77 -11.54
C SER A 10 -4.47 -6.46 -11.58
N LYS A 11 -4.87 -5.23 -11.18
CA LYS A 11 -6.27 -4.80 -11.34
C LYS A 11 -6.74 -5.01 -12.78
N THR A 12 -7.98 -5.45 -12.95
CA THR A 12 -8.61 -5.77 -14.26
C THR A 12 -8.05 -6.98 -15.02
N PHE A 13 -6.99 -7.61 -14.50
CA PHE A 13 -6.47 -8.86 -15.05
C PHE A 13 -6.96 -10.06 -14.24
N GLY A 14 -7.32 -11.16 -14.89
CA GLY A 14 -7.78 -12.37 -14.22
C GLY A 14 -6.64 -13.20 -13.61
N ALA A 15 -6.98 -14.18 -12.76
CA ALA A 15 -6.04 -15.06 -12.09
C ALA A 15 -5.06 -15.80 -13.02
N ALA A 16 -5.47 -16.10 -14.27
CA ALA A 16 -4.61 -16.73 -15.25
C ALA A 16 -3.37 -15.89 -15.59
N ARG A 17 -3.54 -14.56 -15.74
CA ARG A 17 -2.43 -13.64 -15.98
C ARG A 17 -1.50 -13.51 -14.77
N ILE A 18 -2.06 -13.56 -13.57
CA ILE A 18 -1.25 -13.56 -12.34
C ILE A 18 -0.38 -14.81 -12.28
N ARG A 19 -0.92 -15.99 -12.64
CA ARG A 19 -0.15 -17.24 -12.72
C ARG A 19 1.00 -17.17 -13.74
N GLU A 20 0.76 -16.59 -14.91
CA GLU A 20 1.81 -16.38 -15.91
C GLU A 20 2.96 -15.53 -15.36
N CYS A 21 2.62 -14.40 -14.71
CA CYS A 21 3.61 -13.52 -14.07
C CYS A 21 4.33 -14.22 -12.90
N TYR A 22 3.60 -15.00 -12.11
CA TYR A 22 4.16 -15.78 -11.01
C TYR A 22 5.18 -16.81 -11.52
N ALA A 23 4.85 -17.54 -12.57
CA ALA A 23 5.75 -18.49 -13.23
C ALA A 23 7.01 -17.80 -13.76
N ALA A 24 6.93 -16.53 -14.16
CA ALA A 24 8.06 -15.70 -14.56
C ALA A 24 8.85 -15.10 -13.38
N GLY A 25 8.51 -15.44 -12.12
CA GLY A 25 9.23 -15.01 -10.92
C GLY A 25 8.62 -13.82 -10.17
N GLN A 26 7.51 -13.23 -10.64
CA GLN A 26 6.83 -12.15 -9.92
C GLN A 26 6.11 -12.68 -8.68
N ARG A 27 6.26 -11.98 -7.54
CA ARG A 27 5.62 -12.37 -6.27
C ARG A 27 4.68 -11.31 -5.72
N ALA A 28 4.95 -10.03 -5.93
CA ALA A 28 4.18 -8.91 -5.40
C ALA A 28 3.15 -8.40 -6.42
N PHE A 29 1.86 -8.39 -6.05
CA PHE A 29 0.77 -7.98 -6.93
C PHE A 29 -0.10 -6.90 -6.29
N GLY A 30 -0.38 -5.83 -7.05
CA GLY A 30 -1.13 -4.66 -6.58
C GLY A 30 -2.56 -4.61 -7.11
N GLU A 31 -3.51 -4.46 -6.20
CA GLU A 31 -4.94 -4.41 -6.48
C GLU A 31 -5.58 -3.10 -6.02
N ASN A 32 -6.55 -2.62 -6.80
CA ASN A 32 -7.31 -1.42 -6.47
C ASN A 32 -8.68 -1.73 -5.87
N TYR A 33 -9.26 -2.87 -6.20
CA TYR A 33 -10.64 -3.23 -5.88
C TYR A 33 -10.67 -4.47 -5.01
N VAL A 34 -11.14 -4.31 -3.77
CA VAL A 34 -11.10 -5.39 -2.75
C VAL A 34 -11.86 -6.62 -3.21
N GLN A 35 -13.06 -6.47 -3.79
CA GLN A 35 -13.87 -7.60 -4.20
C GLN A 35 -13.20 -8.42 -5.30
N GLU A 36 -12.70 -7.75 -6.33
CA GLU A 36 -11.93 -8.37 -7.42
C GLU A 36 -10.68 -9.10 -6.89
N ALA A 37 -9.98 -8.47 -5.95
CA ALA A 37 -8.80 -9.08 -5.33
C ALA A 37 -9.15 -10.36 -4.56
N LEU A 38 -10.22 -10.36 -3.77
CA LEU A 38 -10.65 -11.54 -3.00
C LEU A 38 -11.01 -12.72 -3.90
N GLU A 39 -11.65 -12.48 -5.03
CA GLU A 39 -11.97 -13.50 -6.03
C GLU A 39 -10.68 -14.13 -6.61
N LYS A 40 -9.67 -13.30 -6.91
CA LYS A 40 -8.36 -13.75 -7.40
C LYS A 40 -7.60 -14.53 -6.32
N ILE A 41 -7.57 -14.01 -5.08
CA ILE A 41 -6.93 -14.67 -3.93
C ILE A 41 -7.55 -16.06 -3.74
N ALA A 42 -8.87 -16.19 -3.74
CA ALA A 42 -9.56 -17.46 -3.59
C ALA A 42 -9.26 -18.42 -4.76
N ALA A 43 -9.26 -17.92 -6.00
CA ALA A 43 -8.96 -18.73 -7.18
C ALA A 43 -7.50 -19.24 -7.23
N LEU A 44 -6.57 -18.49 -6.65
CA LEU A 44 -5.14 -18.82 -6.61
C LEU A 44 -4.77 -19.65 -5.37
N ALA A 45 -5.46 -19.47 -4.25
CA ALA A 45 -5.23 -20.27 -3.04
C ALA A 45 -5.49 -21.78 -3.23
N ALA A 46 -6.28 -22.14 -4.23
CA ALA A 46 -6.49 -23.55 -4.62
C ALA A 46 -5.27 -24.16 -5.36
N THR A 47 -4.25 -23.37 -5.68
CA THR A 47 -3.07 -23.78 -6.43
C THR A 47 -1.86 -23.65 -5.52
N PRO A 48 -1.29 -24.77 -4.97
CA PRO A 48 -0.18 -24.72 -4.02
C PRO A 48 1.05 -23.98 -4.51
N GLU A 49 1.21 -23.88 -5.83
CA GLU A 49 2.33 -23.21 -6.49
C GLU A 49 2.29 -21.68 -6.39
N THR A 50 1.20 -21.09 -5.85
CA THR A 50 1.01 -19.63 -5.78
C THR A 50 0.88 -19.10 -4.34
N ASP A 51 1.27 -19.88 -3.34
CA ASP A 51 1.17 -19.54 -1.91
C ASP A 51 2.14 -18.42 -1.47
N GLU A 52 3.18 -18.14 -2.26
CA GLU A 52 4.14 -17.05 -2.01
C GLU A 52 3.71 -15.69 -2.55
N ILE A 53 2.47 -15.54 -3.03
CA ILE A 53 2.00 -14.25 -3.54
C ILE A 53 1.85 -13.24 -2.40
N GLU A 54 2.54 -12.10 -2.51
CA GLU A 54 2.30 -10.92 -1.68
C GLU A 54 1.20 -10.03 -2.31
N TRP A 55 0.09 -9.89 -1.61
CA TRP A 55 -1.02 -9.05 -2.04
C TRP A 55 -0.91 -7.65 -1.47
N HIS A 56 -0.92 -6.65 -2.35
CA HIS A 56 -0.81 -5.25 -2.00
C HIS A 56 -2.10 -4.51 -2.36
N MET A 57 -2.75 -3.90 -1.38
CA MET A 57 -3.85 -2.96 -1.61
C MET A 57 -3.26 -1.59 -1.94
N ILE A 58 -3.48 -1.12 -3.16
CA ILE A 58 -2.94 0.16 -3.65
C ILE A 58 -4.03 1.16 -4.02
N GLY A 59 -5.29 0.75 -4.04
CA GLY A 59 -6.44 1.62 -4.31
C GLY A 59 -6.99 2.28 -3.04
N PRO A 60 -7.94 3.24 -3.19
CA PRO A 60 -8.57 3.91 -2.06
C PRO A 60 -9.39 2.95 -1.20
N ILE A 61 -9.37 3.15 0.12
CA ILE A 61 -10.00 2.25 1.08
C ILE A 61 -11.30 2.84 1.62
N GLN A 62 -12.38 2.14 1.39
CA GLN A 62 -13.65 2.38 2.05
C GLN A 62 -13.66 1.74 3.45
N SER A 63 -14.25 2.43 4.44
CA SER A 63 -14.25 1.98 5.83
C SER A 63 -14.93 0.62 6.04
N ASN A 64 -15.92 0.25 5.23
CA ASN A 64 -16.60 -1.05 5.27
C ASN A 64 -15.79 -2.19 4.63
N LYS A 65 -14.68 -1.90 3.97
CA LYS A 65 -13.78 -2.88 3.33
C LYS A 65 -12.50 -3.14 4.14
N THR A 66 -12.31 -2.51 5.29
CA THR A 66 -11.08 -2.66 6.10
C THR A 66 -10.89 -4.07 6.65
N ARG A 67 -11.96 -4.77 7.05
CA ARG A 67 -11.86 -6.15 7.56
C ARG A 67 -11.30 -7.11 6.51
N PRO A 68 -11.90 -7.29 5.31
CA PRO A 68 -11.34 -8.19 4.31
C PRO A 68 -9.94 -7.79 3.84
N ILE A 69 -9.60 -6.50 3.82
CA ILE A 69 -8.22 -6.06 3.56
C ILE A 69 -7.29 -6.57 4.66
N ALA A 70 -7.62 -6.36 5.92
CA ALA A 70 -6.81 -6.79 7.05
C ALA A 70 -6.63 -8.32 7.11
N GLU A 71 -7.59 -9.10 6.64
CA GLU A 71 -7.56 -10.56 6.67
C GLU A 71 -6.77 -11.18 5.52
N HIS A 72 -6.69 -10.54 4.35
CA HIS A 72 -6.19 -11.16 3.12
C HIS A 72 -4.98 -10.47 2.47
N PHE A 73 -4.67 -9.23 2.83
CA PHE A 73 -3.55 -8.51 2.23
C PHE A 73 -2.30 -8.53 3.12
N HIS A 74 -1.14 -8.40 2.48
CA HIS A 74 0.17 -8.33 3.13
C HIS A 74 0.63 -6.88 3.27
N TRP A 75 0.17 -6.00 2.37
CA TRP A 75 0.50 -4.59 2.31
C TRP A 75 -0.72 -3.73 2.00
N VAL A 76 -0.70 -2.51 2.54
CA VAL A 76 -1.63 -1.44 2.21
C VAL A 76 -0.86 -0.16 1.96
N HIS A 77 -0.97 0.40 0.76
CA HIS A 77 -0.20 1.58 0.36
C HIS A 77 -0.95 2.91 0.48
N SER A 78 -2.24 2.87 0.75
CA SER A 78 -3.17 4.01 0.60
C SER A 78 -3.75 4.51 1.93
N ILE A 79 -2.95 4.49 3.00
CA ILE A 79 -3.39 5.06 4.29
C ILE A 79 -3.31 6.57 4.25
N GLU A 80 -4.46 7.23 4.42
CA GLU A 80 -4.59 8.69 4.41
C GLU A 80 -5.38 9.24 5.61
N ARG A 81 -5.89 8.35 6.48
CA ARG A 81 -6.74 8.72 7.63
C ARG A 81 -6.52 7.77 8.79
N ASP A 82 -6.42 8.32 9.97
CA ASP A 82 -6.29 7.59 11.21
C ASP A 82 -7.39 6.53 11.41
N LYS A 83 -8.64 6.89 11.14
CA LYS A 83 -9.79 5.97 11.23
C LYS A 83 -9.60 4.70 10.39
N ILE A 84 -8.96 4.77 9.21
CA ILE A 84 -8.71 3.60 8.37
C ILE A 84 -7.61 2.75 8.99
N ALA A 85 -6.52 3.35 9.46
CA ALA A 85 -5.44 2.65 10.15
C ALA A 85 -5.98 1.91 11.38
N GLN A 86 -6.75 2.57 12.23
CA GLN A 86 -7.35 1.97 13.42
C GLN A 86 -8.22 0.76 13.08
N ARG A 87 -9.11 0.88 12.07
CA ARG A 87 -9.98 -0.22 11.65
C ARG A 87 -9.20 -1.41 11.06
N LEU A 88 -8.11 -1.17 10.37
CA LEU A 88 -7.21 -2.22 9.89
C LEU A 88 -6.50 -2.91 11.05
N ASN A 89 -5.99 -2.14 12.01
CA ASN A 89 -5.38 -2.66 13.23
C ASN A 89 -6.36 -3.56 13.99
N ASP A 90 -7.57 -3.08 14.24
CA ASP A 90 -8.58 -3.82 15.02
C ASP A 90 -9.04 -5.11 14.30
N ALA A 91 -9.09 -5.07 12.97
CA ALA A 91 -9.53 -6.18 12.15
C ALA A 91 -8.40 -7.19 11.83
N ARG A 92 -7.11 -6.83 12.00
CA ARG A 92 -5.99 -7.74 11.68
C ARG A 92 -5.98 -8.93 12.61
N PRO A 93 -6.11 -10.18 12.11
CA PRO A 93 -6.10 -11.37 12.95
C PRO A 93 -4.76 -11.55 13.68
N ALA A 94 -4.81 -11.93 14.96
CA ALA A 94 -3.60 -12.11 15.79
C ALA A 94 -2.66 -13.21 15.28
N ARG A 95 -3.17 -14.17 14.51
CA ARG A 95 -2.37 -15.24 13.88
C ARG A 95 -1.54 -14.77 12.68
N LEU A 96 -1.88 -13.61 12.12
CA LEU A 96 -1.14 -13.04 10.97
C LEU A 96 -0.06 -12.06 11.48
N PRO A 97 1.06 -11.93 10.75
CA PRO A 97 2.04 -10.89 11.05
C PRO A 97 1.41 -9.51 10.93
N PRO A 98 1.96 -8.48 11.58
CA PRO A 98 1.49 -7.11 11.41
C PRO A 98 1.38 -6.72 9.93
N LEU A 99 0.30 -6.04 9.57
CA LEU A 99 0.05 -5.58 8.21
C LEU A 99 1.03 -4.46 7.86
N ASN A 100 1.80 -4.64 6.79
CA ASN A 100 2.68 -3.59 6.30
C ASN A 100 1.86 -2.46 5.67
N ILE A 101 2.15 -1.23 6.04
CA ILE A 101 1.41 -0.08 5.54
C ILE A 101 2.32 1.05 5.09
N CYS A 102 1.86 1.82 4.09
CA CYS A 102 2.45 3.10 3.71
C CYS A 102 1.42 4.21 3.90
N ILE A 103 1.87 5.38 4.32
CA ILE A 103 1.06 6.59 4.32
C ILE A 103 1.08 7.18 2.91
N GLN A 104 -0.11 7.37 2.33
CA GLN A 104 -0.23 8.01 1.02
C GLN A 104 -0.21 9.53 1.16
N VAL A 105 0.67 10.18 0.39
CA VAL A 105 0.87 11.63 0.37
C VAL A 105 0.48 12.22 -0.97
N ASN A 106 -0.32 13.27 -0.96
CA ASN A 106 -0.66 14.05 -2.15
C ASN A 106 0.44 15.09 -2.44
N VAL A 107 1.51 14.65 -3.09
CA VAL A 107 2.67 15.51 -3.39
C VAL A 107 2.41 16.54 -4.50
N SER A 108 1.34 16.38 -5.26
CA SER A 108 0.95 17.30 -6.34
C SER A 108 0.10 18.48 -5.84
N GLY A 109 -0.55 18.33 -4.69
CA GLY A 109 -1.45 19.34 -4.11
C GLY A 109 -2.80 19.47 -4.81
N GLU A 110 -3.15 18.55 -5.72
CA GLU A 110 -4.46 18.54 -6.37
C GLU A 110 -5.55 18.03 -5.43
N ALA A 111 -6.64 18.80 -5.33
CA ALA A 111 -7.79 18.42 -4.48
C ALA A 111 -8.47 17.11 -4.89
N SER A 112 -8.33 16.69 -6.16
CA SER A 112 -8.92 15.47 -6.70
C SER A 112 -8.10 14.19 -6.37
N LYS A 113 -6.87 14.33 -5.85
CA LYS A 113 -5.97 13.21 -5.56
C LYS A 113 -6.06 12.79 -4.10
N SER A 114 -6.08 11.46 -3.91
CA SER A 114 -5.99 10.85 -2.58
C SER A 114 -4.64 11.09 -1.93
N GLY A 115 -4.62 11.02 -0.61
CA GLY A 115 -3.43 11.18 0.22
C GLY A 115 -3.51 12.39 1.13
N ILE A 116 -2.76 12.35 2.21
CA ILE A 116 -2.62 13.47 3.14
C ILE A 116 -1.86 14.64 2.51
N ALA A 117 -2.08 15.84 3.04
CA ALA A 117 -1.28 16.98 2.67
C ALA A 117 0.18 16.82 3.15
N PRO A 118 1.19 17.18 2.34
CA PRO A 118 2.57 17.17 2.80
C PRO A 118 2.76 18.03 4.05
N GLY A 119 3.47 17.48 5.04
CA GLY A 119 3.68 18.12 6.35
C GLY A 119 2.74 17.61 7.45
N THR A 120 1.73 16.79 7.12
CA THR A 120 0.81 16.21 8.10
C THR A 120 1.10 14.72 8.38
N GLU A 121 2.12 14.13 7.77
CA GLU A 121 2.49 12.72 7.90
C GLU A 121 2.92 12.32 9.30
N VAL A 122 3.55 13.24 10.05
CA VAL A 122 4.07 12.95 11.39
C VAL A 122 2.93 12.56 12.35
N GLY A 123 1.86 13.34 12.41
CA GLY A 123 0.74 13.04 13.29
C GLY A 123 0.07 11.70 13.00
N LEU A 124 -0.02 11.32 11.72
CA LEU A 124 -0.56 10.02 11.34
C LEU A 124 0.43 8.88 11.66
N ALA A 125 1.74 9.11 11.49
CA ALA A 125 2.78 8.14 11.86
C ALA A 125 2.81 7.91 13.38
N ASP A 126 2.73 8.96 14.19
CA ASP A 126 2.65 8.86 15.65
C ASP A 126 1.44 8.04 16.10
N SER A 127 0.28 8.26 15.49
CA SER A 127 -0.92 7.48 15.77
C SER A 127 -0.72 5.99 15.40
N ILE A 128 -0.17 5.72 14.23
CA ILE A 128 0.11 4.35 13.75
C ILE A 128 1.12 3.63 14.64
N ALA A 129 2.10 4.33 15.21
CA ALA A 129 3.11 3.74 16.10
C ALA A 129 2.49 3.09 17.35
N SER A 130 1.30 3.52 17.78
CA SER A 130 0.54 2.90 18.86
C SER A 130 -0.29 1.67 18.47
N MET A 131 -0.29 1.27 17.16
CA MET A 131 -1.11 0.22 16.60
C MET A 131 -0.30 -1.07 16.39
N PRO A 132 -0.31 -2.03 17.34
CA PRO A 132 0.63 -3.16 17.35
C PRO A 132 0.45 -4.15 16.20
N ARG A 133 -0.68 -4.12 15.51
CA ARG A 133 -0.97 -5.02 14.37
C ARG A 133 -0.69 -4.37 13.02
N LEU A 134 -0.13 -3.15 13.02
CA LEU A 134 0.35 -2.47 11.82
C LEU A 134 1.86 -2.27 11.91
N ARG A 135 2.49 -2.19 10.74
CA ARG A 135 3.91 -1.85 10.60
C ARG A 135 4.05 -0.77 9.55
N LEU A 136 4.39 0.45 9.97
CA LEU A 136 4.69 1.53 9.04
C LEU A 136 6.01 1.22 8.32
N ARG A 137 5.97 1.25 6.98
CA ARG A 137 7.11 0.92 6.11
C ARG A 137 7.64 2.13 5.36
N GLY A 138 6.84 3.17 5.25
CA GLY A 138 7.22 4.38 4.55
C GLY A 138 6.06 5.15 3.97
N LEU A 139 6.34 5.89 2.92
CA LEU A 139 5.38 6.76 2.24
C LEU A 139 5.10 6.25 0.82
N MET A 140 3.90 6.56 0.33
CA MET A 140 3.49 6.29 -1.05
C MET A 140 2.96 7.57 -1.69
N ALA A 141 3.24 7.76 -2.97
CA ALA A 141 2.64 8.85 -3.74
C ALA A 141 2.37 8.42 -5.19
N ILE A 142 1.28 8.94 -5.74
CA ILE A 142 0.95 8.87 -7.16
C ILE A 142 0.89 10.32 -7.67
N PRO A 143 2.02 10.91 -8.08
CA PRO A 143 2.04 12.27 -8.59
C PRO A 143 1.19 12.40 -9.85
N GLU A 144 0.69 13.60 -10.08
CA GLU A 144 0.07 13.94 -11.36
C GLU A 144 1.04 13.69 -12.52
N PRO A 145 0.57 13.08 -13.61
CA PRO A 145 1.37 12.95 -14.82
C PRO A 145 1.85 14.32 -15.32
N THR A 146 3.13 14.43 -15.59
CA THR A 146 3.72 15.65 -16.15
C THR A 146 4.84 15.30 -17.12
N PRO A 147 4.95 15.97 -18.27
CA PRO A 147 6.10 15.85 -19.15
C PRO A 147 7.36 16.49 -18.55
N ASP A 148 7.22 17.41 -17.59
CA ASP A 148 8.35 18.06 -16.92
C ASP A 148 9.08 17.12 -15.97
N ALA A 149 10.24 16.64 -16.40
CA ALA A 149 11.09 15.74 -15.63
C ALA A 149 11.66 16.41 -14.36
N SER A 150 11.84 17.75 -14.35
CA SER A 150 12.32 18.48 -13.18
C SER A 150 11.25 18.52 -12.09
N LEU A 151 10.02 18.87 -12.45
CA LEU A 151 8.86 18.87 -11.54
C LEU A 151 8.61 17.48 -10.96
N ARG A 152 8.71 16.43 -11.80
CA ARG A 152 8.56 15.04 -11.33
C ARG A 152 9.64 14.68 -10.31
N ARG A 153 10.90 15.01 -10.55
CA ARG A 153 12.00 14.79 -9.58
C ARG A 153 11.79 15.58 -8.28
N GLN A 154 11.33 16.82 -8.37
CA GLN A 154 11.05 17.65 -7.20
C GLN A 154 9.95 17.03 -6.30
N ARG A 155 8.87 16.52 -6.90
CA ARG A 155 7.78 15.84 -6.17
C ARG A 155 8.30 14.62 -5.40
N PHE A 156 9.11 13.77 -6.04
CA PHE A 156 9.70 12.61 -5.36
C PHE A 156 10.80 12.99 -4.35
N ALA A 157 11.57 14.04 -4.61
CA ALA A 157 12.55 14.55 -3.64
C ALA A 157 11.84 15.02 -2.36
N ARG A 158 10.71 15.72 -2.49
CA ARG A 158 9.89 16.13 -1.34
C ARG A 158 9.44 14.92 -0.52
N LEU A 159 8.93 13.88 -1.17
CA LEU A 159 8.51 12.65 -0.49
C LEU A 159 9.69 12.00 0.28
N ARG A 160 10.87 11.97 -0.33
CA ARG A 160 12.10 11.44 0.31
C ARG A 160 12.51 12.25 1.53
N GLU A 161 12.40 13.58 1.51
CA GLU A 161 12.72 14.41 2.69
C GLU A 161 11.71 14.17 3.83
N MET A 162 10.43 13.99 3.51
CA MET A 162 9.42 13.59 4.49
C MET A 162 9.75 12.24 5.12
N GLN A 163 10.16 11.25 4.31
CA GLN A 163 10.58 9.93 4.81
C GLN A 163 11.79 10.05 5.75
N LYS A 164 12.81 10.82 5.40
CA LYS A 164 13.97 11.06 6.27
C LYS A 164 13.57 11.70 7.61
N ASN A 165 12.63 12.64 7.58
CA ASN A 165 12.10 13.26 8.79
C ASN A 165 11.38 12.23 9.70
N LEU A 166 10.58 11.33 9.13
CA LEU A 166 9.95 10.25 9.89
C LEU A 166 10.99 9.31 10.50
N ILE A 167 11.98 8.87 9.73
CA ILE A 167 13.09 8.03 10.22
C ILE A 167 13.85 8.70 11.37
N ALA A 168 14.16 9.99 11.24
CA ALA A 168 14.85 10.75 12.30
C ALA A 168 14.04 10.88 13.60
N ARG A 169 12.71 10.68 13.51
CA ARG A 169 11.79 10.64 14.68
C ARG A 169 11.56 9.24 15.23
N GLY A 170 12.15 8.20 14.62
CA GLY A 170 12.04 6.81 15.08
C GLY A 170 10.90 6.01 14.44
N HIS A 171 10.30 6.52 13.35
CA HIS A 171 9.27 5.78 12.59
C HIS A 171 9.85 4.93 11.48
#